data_489facb079bf51f5d6424c26ebe5fdd4
#
_entry.id   489facb079bf51f5d6424c26ebe5fdd4
#
_cell.length_a   1.000
_cell.length_b   1.000
_cell.length_c   1.000
_cell.angle_alpha   90.00
_cell.angle_beta   90.00
_cell.angle_gamma   90.00
#
_symmetry.space_group_name_H-M   'P 1'
#
loop_
_entity.id
_entity.type
_entity.pdbx_description
1 polymer ?
#
loop_
_entity_poly.entity_id
_entity_poly.type
_entity_poly.pdbx_seq_one_letter_code
_entity_poly.pdbx_strand_id
1 'polypeptide(L)'
;MSTADAVIKILVYSDNANTRAQVRLAIGRRPAADLPKAEFVEYATQAAVIEQLDRGGVDVIVLDGEARPGGLGICRQAKDEIYDCPPVLAIIARRDDGWLATWSRADAVVGQPLDPMAVANTVADLIRQRIATRLPVL
;
A
#
# COMPACT_ATOMS: atom_id res chain seq x y z
N MET A 1 12.38 23.14 -4.65
CA MET A 1 11.00 22.72 -4.94
C MET A 1 10.15 22.90 -3.70
N SER A 2 8.99 23.51 -3.85
CA SER A 2 8.07 23.73 -2.74
C SER A 2 7.53 22.39 -2.24
N THR A 3 7.35 22.24 -0.92
CA THR A 3 6.69 21.08 -0.34
C THR A 3 5.25 20.91 -0.84
N ALA A 4 4.62 22.00 -1.32
CA ALA A 4 3.28 21.94 -1.90
C ALA A 4 3.21 21.09 -3.18
N ASP A 5 4.34 20.92 -3.88
CA ASP A 5 4.42 20.13 -5.12
C ASP A 5 4.80 18.67 -4.87
N ALA A 6 5.17 18.32 -3.64
CA ALA A 6 5.50 16.94 -3.31
C ALA A 6 4.23 16.08 -3.30
N VAL A 7 4.34 14.88 -3.84
CA VAL A 7 3.26 13.90 -3.83
C VAL A 7 3.76 12.58 -3.28
N ILE A 8 2.86 11.81 -2.69
CA ILE A 8 3.11 10.46 -2.25
C ILE A 8 2.41 9.53 -3.24
N LYS A 9 3.16 8.65 -3.87
CA LYS A 9 2.59 7.70 -4.82
C LYS A 9 2.16 6.43 -4.10
N ILE A 10 0.86 6.13 -4.17
CA ILE A 10 0.25 4.97 -3.52
C ILE A 10 -0.20 4.00 -4.60
N LEU A 11 0.37 2.79 -4.59
CA LEU A 11 -0.06 1.72 -5.47
C LEU A 11 -1.22 0.98 -4.82
N VAL A 12 -2.32 0.81 -5.55
CA VAL A 12 -3.49 0.06 -5.09
C VAL A 12 -3.75 -1.10 -6.04
N TYR A 13 -3.73 -2.31 -5.51
CA TYR A 13 -4.00 -3.52 -6.28
C TYR A 13 -5.27 -4.20 -5.79
N SER A 14 -6.17 -4.45 -6.71
CA SER A 14 -7.29 -5.37 -6.60
C SER A 14 -7.81 -5.64 -8.01
N ASP A 15 -8.29 -6.85 -8.27
CA ASP A 15 -9.00 -7.17 -9.50
C ASP A 15 -10.43 -6.60 -9.50
N ASN A 16 -10.87 -6.05 -8.38
CA ASN A 16 -12.19 -5.45 -8.21
C ASN A 16 -12.08 -3.92 -8.16
N ALA A 17 -12.62 -3.26 -9.18
CA ALA A 17 -12.58 -1.80 -9.28
C ALA A 17 -13.27 -1.11 -8.10
N ASN A 18 -14.33 -1.72 -7.53
CA ASN A 18 -15.01 -1.16 -6.36
C ASN A 18 -14.10 -1.15 -5.14
N THR A 19 -13.32 -2.20 -4.93
CA THR A 19 -12.36 -2.26 -3.83
C THR A 19 -11.31 -1.17 -4.00
N ARG A 20 -10.77 -1.00 -5.20
CA ARG A 20 -9.80 0.07 -5.46
C ARG A 20 -10.38 1.46 -5.17
N ALA A 21 -11.64 1.69 -5.58
CA ALA A 21 -12.32 2.95 -5.32
C ALA A 21 -12.53 3.18 -3.81
N GLN A 22 -12.90 2.15 -3.05
CA GLN A 22 -13.06 2.24 -1.60
C GLN A 22 -11.74 2.63 -0.91
N VAL A 23 -10.63 2.05 -1.35
CA VAL A 23 -9.31 2.39 -0.81
C VAL A 23 -8.98 3.86 -1.09
N ARG A 24 -9.16 4.30 -2.32
CA ARG A 24 -8.93 5.72 -2.67
C ARG A 24 -9.77 6.68 -1.85
N LEU A 25 -11.06 6.37 -1.71
CA LEU A 25 -11.97 7.21 -0.92
C LEU A 25 -11.56 7.25 0.55
N ALA A 26 -11.12 6.12 1.09
CA ALA A 26 -10.71 6.02 2.49
C ALA A 26 -9.46 6.89 2.75
N ILE A 27 -8.47 6.83 1.88
CA ILE A 27 -7.23 7.59 2.02
C ILE A 27 -7.45 9.07 1.70
N GLY A 28 -8.27 9.35 0.69
CA GLY A 28 -8.57 10.71 0.26
C GLY A 28 -7.40 11.37 -0.47
N ARG A 29 -7.49 12.68 -0.61
CA ARG A 29 -6.48 13.48 -1.31
C ARG A 29 -5.17 13.55 -0.56
N ARG A 30 -5.22 13.41 0.77
CA ARG A 30 -4.06 13.52 1.65
C ARG A 30 -4.29 12.57 2.82
N PRO A 31 -3.40 11.60 3.05
CA PRO A 31 -3.61 10.61 4.12
C PRO A 31 -3.67 11.22 5.51
N ALA A 32 -2.93 12.30 5.73
CA ALA A 32 -2.94 13.06 6.99
C ALA A 32 -2.49 14.48 6.72
N ALA A 33 -2.81 15.40 7.64
CA ALA A 33 -2.54 16.83 7.47
C ALA A 33 -1.03 17.13 7.37
N ASP A 34 -0.20 16.33 8.00
CA ASP A 34 1.26 16.49 8.01
C ASP A 34 1.96 15.86 6.81
N LEU A 35 1.20 15.23 5.90
CA LEU A 35 1.77 14.50 4.76
C LEU A 35 1.43 15.20 3.44
N PRO A 36 2.25 14.99 2.40
CA PRO A 36 1.93 15.45 1.05
C PRO A 36 0.66 14.85 0.48
N LYS A 37 0.19 15.40 -0.62
CA LYS A 37 -0.97 14.86 -1.33
C LYS A 37 -0.67 13.47 -1.89
N ALA A 38 -1.70 12.64 -1.93
CA ALA A 38 -1.63 11.30 -2.50
C ALA A 38 -1.88 11.33 -4.00
N GLU A 39 -1.07 10.57 -4.73
CA GLU A 39 -1.29 10.21 -6.12
C GLU A 39 -1.44 8.71 -6.18
N PHE A 40 -2.54 8.23 -6.77
CA PHE A 40 -2.84 6.80 -6.82
C PHE A 40 -2.46 6.21 -8.17
N VAL A 41 -1.82 5.04 -8.15
CA VAL A 41 -1.68 4.17 -9.32
C VAL A 41 -2.42 2.88 -9.03
N GLU A 42 -3.35 2.52 -9.89
CA GLU A 42 -4.23 1.38 -9.68
C GLU A 42 -3.90 0.28 -10.68
N TYR A 43 -3.80 -0.93 -10.19
CA TYR A 43 -3.54 -2.09 -11.03
C TYR A 43 -4.49 -3.23 -10.68
N ALA A 44 -4.87 -4.00 -11.70
CA ALA A 44 -5.76 -5.14 -11.56
C ALA A 44 -5.04 -6.48 -11.79
N THR A 45 -3.74 -6.47 -12.09
CA THR A 45 -2.97 -7.69 -12.37
C THR A 45 -1.66 -7.71 -11.61
N GLN A 46 -1.19 -8.91 -11.30
CA GLN A 46 0.09 -9.11 -10.63
C GLN A 46 1.25 -8.59 -11.47
N ALA A 47 1.26 -8.88 -12.76
CA ALA A 47 2.33 -8.46 -13.65
C ALA A 47 2.50 -6.94 -13.67
N ALA A 48 1.38 -6.20 -13.69
CA ALA A 48 1.42 -4.73 -13.69
C ALA A 48 1.99 -4.20 -12.37
N VAL A 49 1.64 -4.82 -11.24
CA VAL A 49 2.18 -4.45 -9.93
C VAL A 49 3.69 -4.62 -9.90
N ILE A 50 4.18 -5.79 -10.27
CA ILE A 50 5.62 -6.10 -10.23
C ILE A 50 6.38 -5.17 -11.19
N GLU A 51 5.87 -4.95 -12.39
CA GLU A 51 6.48 -4.04 -13.34
C GLU A 51 6.61 -2.62 -12.77
N GLN A 52 5.56 -2.11 -12.12
CA GLN A 52 5.61 -0.79 -11.49
C GLN A 52 6.64 -0.75 -10.35
N LEU A 53 6.72 -1.79 -9.54
CA LEU A 53 7.69 -1.85 -8.45
C LEU A 53 9.12 -1.91 -8.95
N ASP A 54 9.36 -2.61 -10.05
CA ASP A 54 10.68 -2.63 -10.71
C ASP A 54 11.10 -1.25 -11.20
N ARG A 55 10.15 -0.44 -11.69
CA ARG A 55 10.43 0.93 -12.10
C ARG A 55 10.67 1.87 -10.92
N GLY A 56 10.20 1.50 -9.74
CA GLY A 56 10.31 2.34 -8.54
C GLY A 56 9.31 3.51 -8.52
N GLY A 57 9.52 4.44 -7.60
CA GLY A 57 8.70 5.64 -7.49
C GLY A 57 7.43 5.47 -6.66
N VAL A 58 7.20 4.31 -6.07
CA VAL A 58 6.05 4.03 -5.20
C VAL A 58 6.48 4.21 -3.74
N ASP A 59 5.66 4.89 -2.95
CA ASP A 59 5.96 5.16 -1.54
C ASP A 59 5.27 4.19 -0.58
N VAL A 60 4.10 3.69 -0.95
CA VAL A 60 3.37 2.68 -0.17
C VAL A 60 2.51 1.84 -1.11
N ILE A 61 2.30 0.58 -0.72
CA ILE A 61 1.55 -0.39 -1.51
C ILE A 61 0.34 -0.85 -0.70
N VAL A 62 -0.84 -0.88 -1.32
CA VAL A 62 -2.05 -1.47 -0.74
C VAL A 62 -2.44 -2.65 -1.61
N LEU A 63 -2.46 -3.84 -1.03
CA LEU A 63 -2.74 -5.09 -1.75
C LEU A 63 -3.99 -5.76 -1.19
N ASP A 64 -4.95 -6.05 -2.07
CA ASP A 64 -6.15 -6.79 -1.73
C ASP A 64 -5.85 -8.28 -1.64
N GLY A 65 -5.86 -8.84 -0.43
CA GLY A 65 -5.61 -10.26 -0.20
C GLY A 65 -6.67 -11.17 -0.81
N GLU A 66 -7.87 -10.63 -1.08
CA GLU A 66 -8.99 -11.39 -1.66
C GLU A 66 -9.04 -11.32 -3.18
N ALA A 67 -8.18 -10.52 -3.80
CA ALA A 67 -8.11 -10.44 -5.27
C ALA A 67 -7.54 -11.72 -5.86
N ARG A 68 -7.68 -11.87 -7.17
CA ARG A 68 -7.12 -13.01 -7.92
C ARG A 68 -6.17 -12.50 -9.00
N PRO A 69 -4.85 -12.81 -8.91
CA PRO A 69 -4.20 -13.53 -7.80
C PRO A 69 -4.24 -12.75 -6.48
N GLY A 70 -4.18 -13.47 -5.37
CA GLY A 70 -4.26 -12.87 -4.04
C GLY A 70 -3.10 -11.92 -3.75
N GLY A 71 -3.43 -10.77 -3.14
CA GLY A 71 -2.45 -9.75 -2.82
C GLY A 71 -1.39 -10.19 -1.84
N LEU A 72 -1.68 -11.18 -0.97
CA LEU A 72 -0.70 -11.70 -0.01
C LEU A 72 0.45 -12.43 -0.72
N GLY A 73 0.17 -13.19 -1.77
CA GLY A 73 1.21 -13.81 -2.59
C GLY A 73 2.04 -12.78 -3.33
N ILE A 74 1.40 -11.74 -3.85
CA ILE A 74 2.11 -10.63 -4.49
C ILE A 74 3.00 -9.90 -3.49
N CYS A 75 2.51 -9.69 -2.27
CA CYS A 75 3.31 -9.08 -1.20
C CYS A 75 4.57 -9.88 -0.92
N ARG A 76 4.43 -11.21 -0.75
CA ARG A 76 5.57 -12.09 -0.51
C ARG A 76 6.59 -11.99 -1.65
N GLN A 77 6.12 -12.05 -2.88
CA GLN A 77 6.99 -11.92 -4.05
C GLN A 77 7.71 -10.58 -4.05
N ALA A 78 7.00 -9.48 -3.83
CA ALA A 78 7.59 -8.15 -3.82
C ALA A 78 8.65 -8.01 -2.73
N LYS A 79 8.37 -8.51 -1.53
CA LYS A 79 9.33 -8.46 -0.41
C LYS A 79 10.57 -9.29 -0.69
N ASP A 80 10.43 -10.40 -1.40
CA ASP A 80 11.55 -11.28 -1.72
C ASP A 80 12.39 -10.76 -2.89
N GLU A 81 11.78 -10.11 -3.87
CA GLU A 81 12.42 -9.78 -5.15
C GLU A 81 12.77 -8.31 -5.33
N ILE A 82 12.02 -7.39 -4.72
CA ILE A 82 12.21 -5.95 -4.95
C ILE A 82 13.14 -5.40 -3.88
N TYR A 83 14.28 -4.87 -4.32
CA TYR A 83 15.21 -4.19 -3.42
C TYR A 83 14.55 -2.91 -2.87
N ASP A 84 14.69 -2.70 -1.57
CA ASP A 84 14.09 -1.54 -0.89
C ASP A 84 12.58 -1.45 -1.16
N CYS A 85 11.89 -2.59 -1.07
CA CYS A 85 10.45 -2.66 -1.31
C CYS A 85 9.69 -1.67 -0.41
N PRO A 86 8.77 -0.86 -0.97
CA PRO A 86 7.94 0.01 -0.16
C PRO A 86 7.11 -0.76 0.87
N PRO A 87 6.69 -0.11 1.96
CA PRO A 87 5.83 -0.77 2.94
C PRO A 87 4.49 -1.17 2.33
N VAL A 88 3.93 -2.27 2.82
CA VAL A 88 2.72 -2.89 2.29
C VAL A 88 1.64 -2.94 3.35
N LEU A 89 0.46 -2.42 3.00
CA LEU A 89 -0.79 -2.66 3.72
C LEU A 89 -1.55 -3.76 2.99
N ALA A 90 -1.81 -4.87 3.68
CA ALA A 90 -2.60 -5.96 3.13
C ALA A 90 -4.05 -5.88 3.64
N ILE A 91 -5.00 -6.15 2.74
CA ILE A 91 -6.43 -6.24 3.09
C ILE A 91 -6.77 -7.72 3.21
N ILE A 92 -7.35 -8.12 4.33
CA ILE A 92 -7.79 -9.50 4.57
C ILE A 92 -9.29 -9.53 4.85
N ALA A 93 -9.97 -10.59 4.40
CA ALA A 93 -11.41 -10.74 4.64
C ALA A 93 -11.71 -11.30 6.02
N ARG A 94 -10.82 -12.12 6.58
CA ARG A 94 -11.06 -12.85 7.83
C ARG A 94 -9.91 -12.64 8.81
N ARG A 95 -10.25 -12.55 10.10
CA ARG A 95 -9.24 -12.50 11.17
C ARG A 95 -8.32 -13.73 11.14
N ASP A 96 -8.88 -14.89 10.77
CA ASP A 96 -8.12 -16.15 10.71
C ASP A 96 -7.02 -16.13 9.66
N ASP A 97 -7.08 -15.18 8.72
CA ASP A 97 -6.06 -15.02 7.69
C ASP A 97 -4.82 -14.25 8.19
N GLY A 98 -4.78 -13.89 9.46
CA GLY A 98 -3.64 -13.17 10.04
C GLY A 98 -2.31 -13.88 9.86
N TRP A 99 -2.29 -15.21 9.93
CA TRP A 99 -1.07 -15.98 9.71
C TRP A 99 -0.56 -15.85 8.26
N LEU A 100 -1.48 -15.77 7.29
CA LEU A 100 -1.13 -15.54 5.89
C LEU A 100 -0.52 -14.14 5.70
N ALA A 101 -1.05 -13.15 6.42
CA ALA A 101 -0.49 -11.81 6.39
C ALA A 101 0.94 -11.79 6.93
N THR A 102 1.19 -12.52 8.02
CA THR A 102 2.55 -12.68 8.56
C THR A 102 3.46 -13.39 7.56
N TRP A 103 2.98 -14.47 6.97
CA TRP A 103 3.73 -15.19 5.93
C TRP A 103 4.09 -14.29 4.75
N SER A 104 3.17 -13.41 4.34
CA SER A 104 3.37 -12.50 3.20
C SER A 104 4.40 -11.41 3.47
N ARG A 105 4.77 -11.19 4.73
CA ARG A 105 5.66 -10.11 5.17
C ARG A 105 5.05 -8.72 5.01
N ALA A 106 3.72 -8.60 5.00
CA ALA A 106 3.05 -7.30 4.99
C ALA A 106 3.42 -6.50 6.24
N ASP A 107 3.56 -5.18 6.07
CA ASP A 107 3.94 -4.29 7.17
C ASP A 107 2.75 -3.94 8.05
N ALA A 108 1.55 -3.97 7.50
CA ALA A 108 0.31 -3.75 8.24
C ALA A 108 -0.84 -4.49 7.58
N VAL A 109 -1.93 -4.67 8.32
CA VAL A 109 -3.10 -5.42 7.87
C VAL A 109 -4.36 -4.68 8.29
N VAL A 110 -5.34 -4.61 7.39
CA VAL A 110 -6.70 -4.16 7.72
C VAL A 110 -7.69 -5.22 7.26
N GLY A 111 -8.81 -5.33 7.98
CA GLY A 111 -9.87 -6.29 7.65
C GLY A 111 -10.98 -5.67 6.81
N GLN A 112 -11.79 -6.55 6.22
CA GLN A 112 -13.04 -6.18 5.58
C GLN A 112 -14.18 -6.24 6.63
N PRO A 113 -15.20 -5.37 6.53
CA PRO A 113 -15.32 -4.23 5.64
C PRO A 113 -14.33 -3.12 5.99
N LEU A 114 -13.87 -2.37 4.99
CA LEU A 114 -12.87 -1.33 5.20
C LEU A 114 -13.43 -0.19 6.06
N ASP A 115 -12.72 0.12 7.14
CA ASP A 115 -12.96 1.32 7.94
C ASP A 115 -12.08 2.44 7.36
N PRO A 116 -12.68 3.51 6.80
CA PRO A 116 -11.88 4.57 6.17
C PRO A 116 -10.83 5.19 7.08
N MET A 117 -11.16 5.42 8.35
CA MET A 117 -10.19 6.00 9.28
C MET A 117 -9.04 5.05 9.57
N ALA A 118 -9.33 3.78 9.75
CA ALA A 118 -8.29 2.78 9.98
C ALA A 118 -7.35 2.68 8.78
N VAL A 119 -7.90 2.67 7.58
CA VAL A 119 -7.10 2.61 6.34
C VAL A 119 -6.22 3.86 6.23
N ALA A 120 -6.79 5.05 6.37
CA ALA A 120 -6.04 6.30 6.25
C ALA A 120 -4.94 6.42 7.29
N ASN A 121 -5.24 6.10 8.55
CA ASN A 121 -4.26 6.17 9.63
C ASN A 121 -3.12 5.18 9.43
N THR A 122 -3.44 3.96 9.01
CA THR A 122 -2.43 2.92 8.77
C THR A 122 -1.51 3.31 7.62
N VAL A 123 -2.08 3.78 6.51
CA VAL A 123 -1.30 4.25 5.36
C VAL A 123 -0.41 5.43 5.76
N ALA A 124 -0.95 6.38 6.52
CA ALA A 124 -0.17 7.53 7.00
C ALA A 124 1.03 7.09 7.83
N ASP A 125 0.84 6.13 8.74
CA ASP A 125 1.93 5.61 9.57
C ASP A 125 2.99 4.90 8.75
N LEU A 126 2.59 4.12 7.74
CA LEU A 126 3.55 3.46 6.85
C LEU A 126 4.35 4.48 6.05
N ILE A 127 3.71 5.54 5.58
CA ILE A 127 4.40 6.62 4.86
C ILE A 127 5.40 7.31 5.77
N ARG A 128 5.02 7.62 7.01
CA ARG A 128 5.92 8.25 7.98
C ARG A 128 7.15 7.39 8.26
N GLN A 129 6.95 6.08 8.42
CA GLN A 129 8.04 5.14 8.59
C GLN A 129 8.96 5.13 7.37
N ARG A 130 8.41 5.15 6.17
CA ARG A 130 9.18 5.16 4.93
C ARG A 130 10.02 6.42 4.81
N ILE A 131 9.45 7.58 5.13
CA ILE A 131 10.15 8.85 5.13
C ILE A 131 11.31 8.82 6.15
N ALA A 132 11.04 8.34 7.35
CA ALA A 132 12.04 8.27 8.43
C ALA A 132 13.22 7.39 8.04
N THR A 133 12.97 6.25 7.40
CA THR A 133 14.04 5.32 7.00
C THR A 133 14.87 5.83 5.81
N ARG A 134 14.37 6.82 5.08
CA ARG A 134 15.06 7.41 3.93
C ARG A 134 15.81 8.69 4.26
N LEU A 135 15.67 9.20 5.49
CA LEU A 135 16.42 10.38 5.90
C LEU A 135 17.91 10.05 5.98
N PRO A 136 18.79 10.96 5.52
CA PRO A 136 20.22 10.72 5.61
C PRO A 136 20.66 10.57 7.06
N VAL A 137 21.56 9.64 7.31
CA VAL A 137 22.20 9.48 8.61
C VAL A 137 23.32 10.47 8.69
N LEU A 138 23.23 11.39 9.63
CA LEU A 138 24.27 12.39 9.85
C LEU A 138 25.29 11.89 10.87
#